data_d94e813b32145655d2c47e156d881f30
#
_entry.id   d94e813b32145655d2c47e156d881f30
#
_cell.length_a   1.000
_cell.length_b   1.000
_cell.length_c   1.000
_cell.angle_alpha   90.00
_cell.angle_beta   90.00
_cell.angle_gamma   90.00
#
_symmetry.space_group_name_H-M   'P 1'
#
loop_
_entity.id
_entity.type
_entity.pdbx_description
1 polymer ?
#
loop_
_entity_poly.entity_id
_entity_poly.type
_entity_poly.pdbx_seq_one_letter_code
_entity_poly.pdbx_strand_id
1 'polypeptide(L)'
;MRKLTFYARLAAQNLRKNSIFYGPNLLVCSLCTALLYIIRYLTYAKIVERGAATIGFMLSMGTFVLALMVLSILIYANGFIMKRRQKELGLYNILGMEKRQVGHVLILESLFLAMLSIVLGLGTGILFSKLALMGLLRLLQFDIPLGFSVSVPALTETVEMVGAVFLLLILRNLWLLHISRPVDLLHSGNVGETEPRSRKLMALIGLVALLTGYVMAVTIQNPLTALSTFFIAVILVIIGTYCLFTAVSVVVLKALRK
;
A
#
# COMPACT_ATOMS: atom_id res chain seq x y z
N MET A 1 33.88 -0.50 -1.53
CA MET A 1 33.22 -1.39 -0.54
C MET A 1 33.02 -0.75 0.84
N ARG A 2 33.99 -0.09 1.47
CA ARG A 2 33.84 0.54 2.81
C ARG A 2 32.68 1.54 2.96
N LYS A 3 32.35 2.33 1.92
CA LYS A 3 31.25 3.32 1.97
C LYS A 3 29.85 2.68 2.02
N LEU A 4 29.63 1.61 1.26
CA LEU A 4 28.33 0.92 1.23
C LEU A 4 28.00 0.24 2.57
N THR A 5 29.03 -0.39 3.18
CA THR A 5 28.92 -1.01 4.51
C THR A 5 28.60 0.02 5.60
N PHE A 6 29.17 1.23 5.48
CA PHE A 6 28.86 2.34 6.38
C PHE A 6 27.38 2.77 6.27
N TYR A 7 26.88 2.98 5.04
CA TYR A 7 25.48 3.36 4.82
C TYR A 7 24.49 2.27 5.27
N ALA A 8 24.82 1.00 5.05
CA ALA A 8 24.01 -0.12 5.52
C ALA A 8 23.95 -0.19 7.05
N ARG A 9 25.09 0.03 7.73
CA ARG A 9 25.14 0.09 9.19
C ARG A 9 24.35 1.28 9.74
N LEU A 10 24.47 2.43 9.10
CA LEU A 10 23.69 3.63 9.46
C LEU A 10 22.20 3.40 9.27
N ALA A 11 21.79 2.80 8.16
CA ALA A 11 20.39 2.46 7.89
C ALA A 11 19.82 1.49 8.94
N ALA A 12 20.56 0.43 9.28
CA ALA A 12 20.16 -0.52 10.31
C ALA A 12 20.05 0.12 11.72
N GLN A 13 20.98 1.01 12.06
CA GLN A 13 20.94 1.76 13.32
C GLN A 13 19.75 2.72 13.37
N ASN A 14 19.43 3.40 12.27
CA ASN A 14 18.29 4.29 12.17
C ASN A 14 16.97 3.55 12.36
N LEU A 15 16.81 2.38 11.73
CA LEU A 15 15.64 1.52 11.91
C LEU A 15 15.46 1.10 13.37
N ARG A 16 16.55 0.72 14.03
CA ARG A 16 16.52 0.30 15.45
C ARG A 16 16.24 1.48 16.38
N LYS A 17 16.86 2.63 16.15
CA LYS A 17 16.68 3.85 16.97
C LYS A 17 15.26 4.41 16.86
N ASN A 18 14.69 4.37 15.66
CA ASN A 18 13.35 4.89 15.37
C ASN A 18 12.28 3.79 15.32
N SER A 19 12.49 2.68 16.05
CA SER A 19 11.60 1.51 16.05
C SER A 19 10.15 1.83 16.40
N ILE A 20 9.89 2.85 17.22
CA ILE A 20 8.56 3.33 17.58
C ILE A 20 7.75 3.76 16.33
N PHE A 21 8.40 4.32 15.32
CA PHE A 21 7.75 4.75 14.08
C PHE A 21 7.80 3.67 13.00
N TYR A 22 8.90 2.93 12.92
CA TYR A 22 9.07 1.87 11.92
C TYR A 22 8.33 0.59 12.28
N GLY A 23 8.11 0.29 13.57
CA GLY A 23 7.40 -0.89 14.01
C GLY A 23 5.96 -0.98 13.47
N PRO A 24 5.10 0.01 13.71
CA PRO A 24 3.74 0.03 13.14
C PRO A 24 3.74 -0.02 11.61
N ASN A 25 4.67 0.67 10.95
CA ASN A 25 4.78 0.62 9.50
C ASN A 25 5.15 -0.77 8.98
N LEU A 26 6.09 -1.45 9.66
CA LEU A 26 6.48 -2.81 9.33
C LEU A 26 5.29 -3.78 9.49
N LEU A 27 4.48 -3.62 10.55
CA LEU A 27 3.25 -4.40 10.72
C LEU A 27 2.26 -4.17 9.59
N VAL A 28 2.02 -2.92 9.20
CA VAL A 28 1.14 -2.61 8.06
C VAL A 28 1.67 -3.23 6.77
N CYS A 29 2.96 -3.07 6.47
CA CYS A 29 3.59 -3.65 5.27
C CYS A 29 3.51 -5.18 5.27
N SER A 30 3.76 -5.84 6.42
CA SER A 30 3.69 -7.31 6.53
C SER A 30 2.26 -7.82 6.39
N LEU A 31 1.26 -7.15 6.99
CA LEU A 31 -0.15 -7.50 6.82
C LEU A 31 -0.61 -7.34 5.36
N CYS A 32 -0.24 -6.24 4.72
CA CYS A 32 -0.53 -6.03 3.30
C CYS A 32 0.08 -7.14 2.41
N THR A 33 1.33 -7.52 2.69
CA THR A 33 2.00 -8.63 1.98
C THR A 33 1.29 -9.96 2.24
N ALA A 34 0.89 -10.23 3.49
CA ALA A 34 0.14 -11.44 3.84
C ALA A 34 -1.21 -11.52 3.10
N LEU A 35 -1.96 -10.42 3.06
CA LEU A 35 -3.25 -10.37 2.37
C LEU A 35 -3.09 -10.60 0.85
N LEU A 36 -2.08 -9.97 0.23
CA LEU A 36 -1.78 -10.22 -1.18
C LEU A 36 -1.43 -11.69 -1.44
N TYR A 37 -0.61 -12.31 -0.59
CA TYR A 37 -0.29 -13.71 -0.73
C TYR A 37 -1.52 -14.60 -0.57
N ILE A 38 -2.36 -14.36 0.42
CA ILE A 38 -3.57 -15.15 0.66
C ILE A 38 -4.50 -15.13 -0.55
N ILE A 39 -4.78 -13.94 -1.11
CA ILE A 39 -5.69 -13.85 -2.27
C ILE A 39 -5.08 -14.50 -3.52
N ARG A 40 -3.76 -14.37 -3.73
CA ARG A 40 -3.06 -15.05 -4.83
C ARG A 40 -3.03 -16.56 -4.63
N TYR A 41 -2.81 -17.03 -3.41
CA TYR A 41 -2.89 -18.45 -3.08
C TYR A 41 -4.27 -19.04 -3.39
N LEU A 42 -5.35 -18.33 -3.04
CA LEU A 42 -6.72 -18.74 -3.37
C LEU A 42 -6.96 -18.78 -4.89
N THR A 43 -6.39 -17.84 -5.64
CA THR A 43 -6.50 -17.80 -7.11
C THR A 43 -5.87 -19.01 -7.76
N TYR A 44 -4.73 -19.51 -7.25
CA TYR A 44 -4.01 -20.69 -7.73
C TYR A 44 -4.47 -22.00 -7.08
N ALA A 45 -5.52 -21.98 -6.27
CA ALA A 45 -6.03 -23.23 -5.69
C ALA A 45 -6.57 -24.16 -6.78
N LYS A 46 -6.18 -25.45 -6.75
CA LYS A 46 -6.55 -26.47 -7.77
C LYS A 46 -8.06 -26.61 -8.01
N ILE A 47 -8.88 -26.17 -7.07
CA ILE A 47 -10.34 -26.19 -7.17
C ILE A 47 -10.83 -25.12 -8.13
N VAL A 48 -10.14 -23.98 -8.19
CA VAL A 48 -10.42 -22.90 -9.14
C VAL A 48 -10.09 -23.35 -10.57
N GLU A 49 -9.06 -24.17 -10.75
CA GLU A 49 -8.71 -24.75 -12.07
C GLU A 49 -9.73 -25.78 -12.55
N ARG A 50 -10.39 -26.51 -11.64
CA ARG A 50 -11.26 -27.69 -11.99
C ARG A 50 -12.71 -27.35 -12.34
N GLY A 51 -13.15 -26.11 -12.34
CA GLY A 51 -14.53 -25.82 -12.76
C GLY A 51 -15.10 -24.47 -12.30
N ALA A 52 -14.34 -23.68 -11.58
CA ALA A 52 -14.77 -22.39 -11.09
C ALA A 52 -14.02 -21.23 -11.77
N ALA A 53 -13.94 -21.24 -13.10
CA ALA A 53 -13.30 -20.17 -13.87
C ALA A 53 -13.80 -18.77 -13.46
N THR A 54 -15.08 -18.67 -13.14
CA THR A 54 -15.70 -17.43 -12.65
C THR A 54 -15.11 -16.99 -11.30
N ILE A 55 -14.86 -17.93 -10.37
CA ILE A 55 -14.27 -17.62 -9.07
C ILE A 55 -12.81 -17.18 -9.25
N GLY A 56 -12.05 -17.85 -10.13
CA GLY A 56 -10.68 -17.44 -10.45
C GLY A 56 -10.61 -16.02 -11.02
N PHE A 57 -11.54 -15.69 -11.92
CA PHE A 57 -11.65 -14.33 -12.46
C PHE A 57 -12.00 -13.31 -11.36
N MET A 58 -12.95 -13.61 -10.47
CA MET A 58 -13.30 -12.77 -9.33
C MET A 58 -12.12 -12.53 -8.41
N LEU A 59 -11.38 -13.57 -8.04
CA LEU A 59 -10.19 -13.47 -7.20
C LEU A 59 -9.07 -12.66 -7.85
N SER A 60 -8.88 -12.82 -9.17
CA SER A 60 -7.91 -12.06 -9.95
C SER A 60 -8.25 -10.56 -9.96
N MET A 61 -9.51 -10.21 -10.23
CA MET A 61 -9.98 -8.82 -10.15
C MET A 61 -9.89 -8.27 -8.72
N GLY A 62 -10.27 -9.07 -7.72
CA GLY A 62 -10.10 -8.72 -6.31
C GLY A 62 -8.64 -8.46 -5.94
N THR A 63 -7.70 -9.22 -6.50
CA THR A 63 -6.26 -8.99 -6.33
C THR A 63 -5.85 -7.61 -6.85
N PHE A 64 -6.36 -7.20 -8.01
CA PHE A 64 -6.07 -5.89 -8.58
C PHE A 64 -6.57 -4.75 -7.67
N VAL A 65 -7.81 -4.84 -7.18
CA VAL A 65 -8.36 -3.85 -6.24
C VAL A 65 -7.55 -3.83 -4.93
N LEU A 66 -7.22 -5.01 -4.40
CA LEU A 66 -6.41 -5.13 -3.19
C LEU A 66 -5.02 -4.51 -3.39
N ALA A 67 -4.38 -4.73 -4.54
CA ALA A 67 -3.08 -4.14 -4.87
C ALA A 67 -3.13 -2.60 -4.88
N LEU A 68 -4.19 -2.01 -5.44
CA LEU A 68 -4.41 -0.56 -5.40
C LEU A 68 -4.61 -0.04 -3.97
N MET A 69 -5.36 -0.76 -3.14
CA MET A 69 -5.52 -0.42 -1.72
C MET A 69 -4.19 -0.50 -0.97
N VAL A 70 -3.43 -1.58 -1.17
CA VAL A 70 -2.11 -1.77 -0.58
C VAL A 70 -1.16 -0.63 -0.98
N LEU A 71 -1.12 -0.29 -2.27
CA LEU A 71 -0.32 0.83 -2.76
C LEU A 71 -0.69 2.14 -2.05
N SER A 72 -1.98 2.43 -1.92
CA SER A 72 -2.47 3.65 -1.26
C SER A 72 -2.09 3.70 0.22
N ILE A 73 -2.29 2.59 0.94
CA ILE A 73 -1.95 2.46 2.37
C ILE A 73 -0.44 2.63 2.58
N LEU A 74 0.38 1.98 1.76
CA LEU A 74 1.83 2.05 1.91
C LEU A 74 2.39 3.42 1.53
N ILE A 75 1.83 4.09 0.51
CA ILE A 75 2.17 5.49 0.19
C ILE A 75 1.87 6.41 1.38
N TYR A 76 0.71 6.23 2.02
CA TYR A 76 0.32 7.03 3.17
C TYR A 76 1.23 6.77 4.38
N ALA A 77 1.44 5.50 4.74
CA ALA A 77 2.27 5.09 5.88
C ALA A 77 3.73 5.55 5.72
N ASN A 78 4.30 5.35 4.53
CA ASN A 78 5.65 5.82 4.20
C ASN A 78 5.74 7.36 4.22
N GLY A 79 4.72 8.05 3.73
CA GLY A 79 4.63 9.52 3.77
C GLY A 79 4.66 10.06 5.20
N PHE A 80 3.98 9.38 6.14
CA PHE A 80 4.01 9.74 7.56
C PHE A 80 5.42 9.62 8.15
N ILE A 81 6.13 8.52 7.88
CA ILE A 81 7.51 8.33 8.32
C ILE A 81 8.43 9.41 7.74
N MET A 82 8.32 9.69 6.44
CA MET A 82 9.13 10.72 5.80
C MET A 82 8.91 12.10 6.42
N LYS A 83 7.67 12.49 6.71
CA LYS A 83 7.37 13.75 7.42
C LYS A 83 8.04 13.81 8.80
N ARG A 84 8.00 12.74 9.57
CA ARG A 84 8.62 12.66 10.91
C ARG A 84 10.14 12.78 10.85
N ARG A 85 10.76 12.23 9.80
CA ARG A 85 12.22 12.22 9.63
C ARG A 85 12.79 13.42 8.92
N GLN A 86 11.96 14.34 8.43
CA GLN A 86 12.43 15.53 7.71
C GLN A 86 13.51 16.30 8.46
N LYS A 87 13.36 16.47 9.79
CA LYS A 87 14.36 17.15 10.64
C LYS A 87 15.69 16.40 10.68
N GLU A 88 15.67 15.07 10.81
CA GLU A 88 16.89 14.25 10.81
C GLU A 88 17.63 14.33 9.46
N LEU A 89 16.86 14.27 8.36
CA LEU A 89 17.41 14.38 7.01
C LEU A 89 17.99 15.78 6.75
N GLY A 90 17.36 16.83 7.26
CA GLY A 90 17.88 18.19 7.25
C GLY A 90 19.19 18.33 8.03
N LEU A 91 19.27 17.70 9.21
CA LEU A 91 20.48 17.70 10.04
C LEU A 91 21.67 17.02 9.34
N TYR A 92 21.44 15.90 8.64
CA TYR A 92 22.50 15.24 7.85
C TYR A 92 23.09 16.18 6.78
N ASN A 93 22.25 16.98 6.12
CA ASN A 93 22.72 17.95 5.14
C ASN A 93 23.57 19.07 5.78
N ILE A 94 23.21 19.56 7.00
CA ILE A 94 24.01 20.57 7.71
C ILE A 94 25.34 20.01 8.18
N LEU A 95 25.38 18.74 8.59
CA LEU A 95 26.61 18.04 8.97
C LEU A 95 27.53 17.71 7.78
N GLY A 96 27.17 18.20 6.57
CA GLY A 96 28.00 18.08 5.37
C GLY A 96 27.74 16.83 4.52
N MET A 97 26.66 16.07 4.80
CA MET A 97 26.27 14.97 3.90
C MET A 97 25.57 15.52 2.66
N GLU A 98 26.05 15.12 1.49
CA GLU A 98 25.39 15.41 0.22
C GLU A 98 24.04 14.72 0.11
N LYS A 99 23.07 15.32 -0.62
CA LYS A 99 21.76 14.71 -0.90
C LYS A 99 21.85 13.28 -1.47
N ARG A 100 22.86 13.01 -2.30
CA ARG A 100 23.14 11.67 -2.83
C ARG A 100 23.45 10.64 -1.74
N GLN A 101 24.23 11.03 -0.74
CA GLN A 101 24.61 10.17 0.37
C GLN A 101 23.40 9.85 1.26
N VAL A 102 22.60 10.88 1.57
CA VAL A 102 21.33 10.72 2.29
C VAL A 102 20.35 9.84 1.51
N GLY A 103 20.30 9.98 0.18
CA GLY A 103 19.51 9.13 -0.72
C GLY A 103 19.90 7.65 -0.63
N HIS A 104 21.20 7.32 -0.57
CA HIS A 104 21.65 5.94 -0.41
C HIS A 104 21.20 5.33 0.93
N VAL A 105 21.21 6.12 2.01
CA VAL A 105 20.71 5.67 3.31
C VAL A 105 19.22 5.38 3.24
N LEU A 106 18.41 6.25 2.61
CA LEU A 106 16.97 6.05 2.43
C LEU A 106 16.63 4.82 1.58
N ILE A 107 17.40 4.57 0.51
CA ILE A 107 17.23 3.37 -0.31
C ILE A 107 17.46 2.12 0.54
N LEU A 108 18.57 2.07 1.30
CA LEU A 108 18.93 0.91 2.12
C LEU A 108 17.90 0.67 3.24
N GLU A 109 17.41 1.73 3.90
CA GLU A 109 16.34 1.62 4.89
C GLU A 109 15.06 1.05 4.30
N SER A 110 14.64 1.57 3.12
CA SER A 110 13.46 1.07 2.41
C SER A 110 13.63 -0.39 1.97
N LEU A 111 14.83 -0.77 1.55
CA LEU A 111 15.18 -2.14 1.17
C LEU A 111 15.12 -3.10 2.38
N PHE A 112 15.67 -2.70 3.53
CA PHE A 112 15.56 -3.50 4.76
C PHE A 112 14.10 -3.66 5.20
N LEU A 113 13.29 -2.60 5.13
CA LEU A 113 11.87 -2.69 5.43
C LEU A 113 11.14 -3.62 4.45
N ALA A 114 11.45 -3.53 3.15
CA ALA A 114 10.86 -4.41 2.13
C ALA A 114 11.20 -5.87 2.43
N MET A 115 12.47 -6.20 2.68
CA MET A 115 12.90 -7.57 2.99
C MET A 115 12.21 -8.11 4.26
N LEU A 116 12.20 -7.33 5.34
CA LEU A 116 11.52 -7.72 6.57
C LEU A 116 10.01 -7.91 6.35
N SER A 117 9.37 -6.99 5.65
CA SER A 117 7.93 -7.06 5.35
C SER A 117 7.58 -8.27 4.51
N ILE A 118 8.41 -8.61 3.51
CA ILE A 118 8.22 -9.79 2.67
C ILE A 118 8.37 -11.05 3.52
N VAL A 119 9.42 -11.17 4.31
CA VAL A 119 9.66 -12.36 5.15
C VAL A 119 8.54 -12.56 6.16
N LEU A 120 8.18 -11.53 6.92
CA LEU A 120 7.12 -11.60 7.93
C LEU A 120 5.74 -11.77 7.28
N GLY A 121 5.49 -11.05 6.19
CA GLY A 121 4.22 -11.09 5.47
C GLY A 121 3.97 -12.42 4.78
N LEU A 122 4.98 -12.99 4.10
CA LEU A 122 4.87 -14.33 3.52
C LEU A 122 4.76 -15.41 4.59
N GLY A 123 5.54 -15.31 5.69
CA GLY A 123 5.44 -16.25 6.80
C GLY A 123 4.03 -16.28 7.39
N THR A 124 3.45 -15.15 7.72
CA THR A 124 2.08 -15.05 8.22
C THR A 124 1.05 -15.39 7.14
N GLY A 125 1.26 -14.95 5.89
CA GLY A 125 0.38 -15.24 4.76
C GLY A 125 0.28 -16.74 4.47
N ILE A 126 1.39 -17.48 4.47
CA ILE A 126 1.43 -18.93 4.29
C ILE A 126 0.65 -19.62 5.42
N LEU A 127 0.83 -19.21 6.67
CA LEU A 127 0.11 -19.79 7.81
C LEU A 127 -1.42 -19.59 7.68
N PHE A 128 -1.85 -18.39 7.33
CA PHE A 128 -3.27 -18.06 7.23
C PHE A 128 -3.91 -18.45 5.89
N SER A 129 -3.13 -18.72 4.85
CA SER A 129 -3.65 -19.09 3.53
C SER A 129 -4.50 -20.37 3.56
N LYS A 130 -4.10 -21.35 4.37
CA LYS A 130 -4.85 -22.61 4.56
C LYS A 130 -6.19 -22.36 5.23
N LEU A 131 -6.23 -21.50 6.25
CA LEU A 131 -7.49 -21.14 6.93
C LEU A 131 -8.41 -20.41 5.97
N ALA A 132 -7.89 -19.49 5.18
CA ALA A 132 -8.65 -18.77 4.15
C ALA A 132 -9.23 -19.72 3.09
N LEU A 133 -8.43 -20.69 2.62
CA LEU A 133 -8.88 -21.73 1.69
C LEU A 133 -9.98 -22.59 2.29
N MET A 134 -9.81 -23.05 3.54
CA MET A 134 -10.86 -23.83 4.23
C MET A 134 -12.16 -23.05 4.37
N GLY A 135 -12.07 -21.76 4.71
CA GLY A 135 -13.24 -20.89 4.78
C GLY A 135 -13.94 -20.75 3.43
N LEU A 136 -13.20 -20.52 2.35
CA LEU A 136 -13.75 -20.43 0.99
C LEU A 136 -14.43 -21.74 0.57
N LEU A 137 -13.78 -22.90 0.78
CA LEU A 137 -14.31 -24.21 0.40
C LEU A 137 -15.57 -24.56 1.16
N ARG A 138 -15.63 -24.22 2.46
CA ARG A 138 -16.81 -24.43 3.27
C ARG A 138 -18.01 -23.61 2.76
N LEU A 139 -17.76 -22.37 2.35
CA LEU A 139 -18.80 -21.50 1.76
C LEU A 139 -19.32 -22.05 0.42
N LEU A 140 -18.43 -22.67 -0.36
CA LEU A 140 -18.75 -23.27 -1.67
C LEU A 140 -19.27 -24.71 -1.57
N GLN A 141 -19.35 -25.29 -0.36
CA GLN A 141 -19.75 -26.67 -0.10
C GLN A 141 -18.89 -27.73 -0.82
N PHE A 142 -17.59 -27.44 -1.01
CA PHE A 142 -16.63 -28.39 -1.58
C PHE A 142 -15.88 -29.15 -0.48
N ASP A 143 -15.40 -30.35 -0.84
CA ASP A 143 -14.58 -31.15 0.06
C ASP A 143 -13.25 -30.47 0.36
N ILE A 144 -12.86 -30.49 1.66
CA ILE A 144 -11.67 -29.83 2.14
C ILE A 144 -10.46 -30.75 1.95
N PRO A 145 -9.47 -30.41 1.13
CA PRO A 145 -8.26 -31.20 0.99
C PRO A 145 -7.40 -31.10 2.26
N LEU A 146 -7.04 -32.23 2.85
CA LEU A 146 -6.28 -32.33 4.12
C LEU A 146 -4.79 -31.93 3.98
N GLY A 147 -4.25 -31.75 2.75
CA GLY A 147 -2.85 -31.40 2.53
C GLY A 147 -2.52 -29.92 2.78
N PHE A 148 -1.33 -29.63 3.30
CA PHE A 148 -0.75 -28.28 3.31
C PHE A 148 0.12 -28.14 2.06
N SER A 149 -0.16 -27.14 1.24
CA SER A 149 0.60 -26.86 0.02
C SER A 149 0.97 -25.39 -0.06
N VAL A 150 2.21 -25.12 -0.44
CA VAL A 150 2.67 -23.76 -0.73
C VAL A 150 2.61 -23.58 -2.25
N SER A 151 1.97 -22.51 -2.69
CA SER A 151 1.89 -22.18 -4.12
C SER A 151 3.09 -21.31 -4.50
N VAL A 152 4.03 -21.88 -5.24
CA VAL A 152 5.22 -21.15 -5.73
C VAL A 152 4.80 -19.96 -6.63
N PRO A 153 3.86 -20.11 -7.60
CA PRO A 153 3.43 -18.97 -8.42
C PRO A 153 2.79 -17.86 -7.59
N ALA A 154 1.99 -18.17 -6.56
CA ALA A 154 1.45 -17.15 -5.67
C ALA A 154 2.55 -16.41 -4.88
N LEU A 155 3.61 -17.12 -4.50
CA LEU A 155 4.74 -16.53 -3.78
C LEU A 155 5.54 -15.58 -4.68
N THR A 156 5.90 -16.01 -5.89
CA THR A 156 6.66 -15.17 -6.84
C THR A 156 5.90 -13.91 -7.20
N GLU A 157 4.63 -14.01 -7.57
CA GLU A 157 3.82 -12.85 -7.92
C GLU A 157 3.60 -11.90 -6.75
N THR A 158 3.44 -12.41 -5.52
CA THR A 158 3.34 -11.56 -4.35
C THR A 158 4.63 -10.77 -4.12
N VAL A 159 5.80 -11.43 -4.25
CA VAL A 159 7.10 -10.76 -4.13
C VAL A 159 7.28 -9.69 -5.21
N GLU A 160 6.90 -9.99 -6.44
CA GLU A 160 6.95 -9.04 -7.56
C GLU A 160 6.05 -7.82 -7.31
N MET A 161 4.79 -8.04 -6.90
CA MET A 161 3.85 -6.96 -6.60
C MET A 161 4.34 -6.08 -5.44
N VAL A 162 4.76 -6.68 -4.34
CA VAL A 162 5.27 -5.95 -3.18
C VAL A 162 6.57 -5.24 -3.53
N GLY A 163 7.46 -5.89 -4.28
CA GLY A 163 8.70 -5.31 -4.78
C GLY A 163 8.45 -4.08 -5.66
N ALA A 164 7.48 -4.15 -6.57
CA ALA A 164 7.06 -3.01 -7.40
C ALA A 164 6.55 -1.84 -6.56
N VAL A 165 5.72 -2.11 -5.54
CA VAL A 165 5.24 -1.07 -4.62
C VAL A 165 6.40 -0.42 -3.86
N PHE A 166 7.33 -1.20 -3.30
CA PHE A 166 8.49 -0.64 -2.62
C PHE A 166 9.41 0.14 -3.56
N LEU A 167 9.57 -0.30 -4.81
CA LEU A 167 10.30 0.46 -5.83
C LEU A 167 9.66 1.84 -6.05
N LEU A 168 8.35 1.91 -6.21
CA LEU A 168 7.62 3.18 -6.34
C LEU A 168 7.79 4.07 -5.10
N LEU A 169 7.78 3.49 -3.89
CA LEU A 169 8.02 4.23 -2.65
C LEU A 169 9.43 4.80 -2.59
N ILE A 170 10.45 4.03 -3.00
CA ILE A 170 11.84 4.49 -3.07
C ILE A 170 11.96 5.65 -4.05
N LEU A 171 11.43 5.51 -5.26
CA LEU A 171 11.46 6.57 -6.27
C LEU A 171 10.78 7.85 -5.77
N ARG A 172 9.61 7.72 -5.14
CA ARG A 172 8.89 8.84 -4.53
C ARG A 172 9.71 9.52 -3.43
N ASN A 173 10.35 8.75 -2.55
CA ASN A 173 11.16 9.29 -1.46
C ASN A 173 12.40 10.03 -1.97
N LEU A 174 13.06 9.48 -3.00
CA LEU A 174 14.20 10.13 -3.65
C LEU A 174 13.78 11.41 -4.37
N TRP A 175 12.65 11.40 -5.06
CA TRP A 175 12.09 12.59 -5.70
C TRP A 175 11.78 13.69 -4.68
N LEU A 176 11.14 13.33 -3.55
CA LEU A 176 10.84 14.26 -2.47
C LEU A 176 12.12 14.85 -1.86
N LEU A 177 13.15 14.03 -1.62
CA LEU A 177 14.45 14.47 -1.11
C LEU A 177 15.14 15.43 -2.08
N HIS A 178 15.04 15.17 -3.39
CA HIS A 178 15.68 16.00 -4.41
C HIS A 178 15.08 17.41 -4.46
N ILE A 179 13.75 17.52 -4.38
CA ILE A 179 13.02 18.80 -4.44
C ILE A 179 13.14 19.59 -3.12
N SER A 180 13.26 18.91 -1.99
CA SER A 180 13.29 19.57 -0.68
C SER A 180 14.56 20.42 -0.51
N ARG A 181 14.40 21.66 -0.01
CA ARG A 181 15.53 22.50 0.40
C ARG A 181 15.94 22.12 1.83
N PRO A 182 17.24 22.04 2.16
CA PRO A 182 17.72 21.68 3.52
C PRO A 182 17.13 22.57 4.63
N VAL A 183 16.96 23.84 4.37
CA VAL A 183 16.39 24.82 5.31
C VAL A 183 14.92 24.53 5.59
N ASP A 184 14.14 24.19 4.55
CA ASP A 184 12.71 23.88 4.68
C ASP A 184 12.50 22.58 5.49
N LEU A 185 13.42 21.62 5.38
CA LEU A 185 13.40 20.37 6.13
C LEU A 185 13.56 20.60 7.64
N LEU A 186 14.36 21.56 8.06
CA LEU A 186 14.56 21.89 9.48
C LEU A 186 13.35 22.61 10.10
N HIS A 187 12.73 23.52 9.35
CA HIS A 187 11.58 24.30 9.80
C HIS A 187 10.25 23.57 9.66
N SER A 188 10.22 22.42 8.97
CA SER A 188 9.00 21.63 8.72
C SER A 188 8.21 21.21 9.97
N GLY A 189 8.83 21.27 11.15
CA GLY A 189 8.15 20.97 12.41
C GLY A 189 7.37 22.14 13.01
N ASN A 190 7.63 23.37 12.59
CA ASN A 190 7.02 24.58 13.11
C ASN A 190 6.09 25.27 12.11
N VAL A 191 6.16 24.87 10.84
CA VAL A 191 5.21 25.32 9.82
C VAL A 191 3.99 24.43 9.92
N GLY A 192 2.89 24.96 10.46
CA GLY A 192 1.59 24.27 10.41
C GLY A 192 1.27 23.86 8.99
N GLU A 193 0.53 22.77 8.79
CA GLU A 193 0.10 22.35 7.47
C GLU A 193 -0.58 23.53 6.77
N THR A 194 -0.13 23.85 5.56
CA THR A 194 -0.75 24.91 4.73
C THR A 194 -2.24 24.67 4.64
N GLU A 195 -3.03 25.71 4.88
CA GLU A 195 -4.49 25.61 4.84
C GLU A 195 -4.93 24.89 3.59
N PRO A 196 -5.69 23.79 3.71
CA PRO A 196 -6.15 23.06 2.56
C PRO A 196 -7.09 23.97 1.74
N ARG A 197 -6.68 24.25 0.51
CA ARG A 197 -7.48 25.05 -0.42
C ARG A 197 -8.78 24.29 -0.73
N SER A 198 -9.94 24.92 -0.56
CA SER A 198 -11.22 24.26 -0.89
C SER A 198 -11.23 23.93 -2.38
N ARG A 199 -11.08 22.66 -2.69
CA ARG A 199 -11.11 22.16 -4.07
C ARG A 199 -12.55 21.78 -4.43
N LYS A 200 -13.41 22.77 -4.69
CA LYS A 200 -14.80 22.55 -5.13
C LYS A 200 -14.89 21.61 -6.34
N LEU A 201 -13.93 21.73 -7.24
CA LEU A 201 -13.82 20.87 -8.43
C LEU A 201 -13.56 19.41 -8.05
N MET A 202 -12.76 19.17 -7.02
CA MET A 202 -12.49 17.83 -6.50
C MET A 202 -13.73 17.20 -5.83
N ALA A 203 -14.55 18.01 -5.15
CA ALA A 203 -15.84 17.59 -4.61
C ALA A 203 -16.81 17.18 -5.72
N LEU A 204 -16.87 17.97 -6.79
CA LEU A 204 -17.75 17.68 -7.94
C LEU A 204 -17.33 16.39 -8.65
N ILE A 205 -16.03 16.23 -8.94
CA ILE A 205 -15.49 15.01 -9.54
C ILE A 205 -15.78 13.79 -8.65
N GLY A 206 -15.57 13.92 -7.33
CA GLY A 206 -15.87 12.86 -6.38
C GLY A 206 -17.34 12.46 -6.36
N LEU A 207 -18.24 13.44 -6.39
CA LEU A 207 -19.70 13.20 -6.44
C LEU A 207 -20.11 12.51 -7.74
N VAL A 208 -19.63 12.99 -8.89
CA VAL A 208 -19.92 12.38 -10.20
C VAL A 208 -19.38 10.95 -10.27
N ALA A 209 -18.16 10.70 -9.81
CA ALA A 209 -17.57 9.36 -9.79
C ALA A 209 -18.34 8.40 -8.89
N LEU A 210 -18.81 8.86 -7.73
CA LEU A 210 -19.65 8.07 -6.83
C LEU A 210 -21.01 7.73 -7.48
N LEU A 211 -21.69 8.74 -8.00
CA LEU A 211 -23.01 8.52 -8.62
C LEU A 211 -22.91 7.58 -9.82
N THR A 212 -21.92 7.76 -10.69
CA THR A 212 -21.71 6.86 -11.83
C THR A 212 -21.37 5.44 -11.38
N GLY A 213 -20.52 5.27 -10.35
CA GLY A 213 -20.19 3.96 -9.79
C GLY A 213 -21.42 3.25 -9.21
N TYR A 214 -22.27 3.93 -8.45
CA TYR A 214 -23.52 3.36 -7.91
C TYR A 214 -24.53 3.04 -9.02
N VAL A 215 -24.73 3.94 -9.98
CA VAL A 215 -25.64 3.69 -11.10
C VAL A 215 -25.17 2.46 -11.90
N MET A 216 -23.87 2.36 -12.20
CA MET A 216 -23.32 1.18 -12.87
C MET A 216 -23.58 -0.09 -12.06
N ALA A 217 -23.35 -0.07 -10.74
CA ALA A 217 -23.54 -1.26 -9.89
C ALA A 217 -25.02 -1.73 -9.84
N VAL A 218 -25.98 -0.80 -9.86
CA VAL A 218 -27.42 -1.13 -9.79
C VAL A 218 -27.98 -1.54 -11.16
N THR A 219 -27.42 -1.04 -12.27
CA THR A 219 -27.96 -1.28 -13.62
C THR A 219 -27.47 -2.61 -14.25
N ILE A 220 -26.64 -3.37 -13.56
CA ILE A 220 -26.10 -4.63 -14.07
C ILE A 220 -27.21 -5.68 -14.18
N GLN A 221 -27.51 -6.11 -15.42
CA GLN A 221 -28.52 -7.15 -15.67
C GLN A 221 -27.93 -8.48 -16.18
N ASN A 222 -26.74 -8.46 -16.79
CA ASN A 222 -26.13 -9.65 -17.38
C ASN A 222 -25.02 -10.24 -16.48
N PRO A 223 -25.10 -11.54 -16.06
CA PRO A 223 -24.15 -12.14 -15.13
C PRO A 223 -22.69 -12.16 -15.63
N LEU A 224 -22.47 -12.30 -16.94
CA LEU A 224 -21.12 -12.41 -17.52
C LEU A 224 -20.39 -11.06 -17.64
N THR A 225 -21.14 -9.99 -17.97
CA THR A 225 -20.59 -8.62 -18.01
C THR A 225 -20.64 -7.94 -16.64
N ALA A 226 -21.51 -8.46 -15.75
CA ALA A 226 -21.69 -7.98 -14.39
C ALA A 226 -20.37 -7.88 -13.62
N LEU A 227 -19.52 -8.88 -13.78
CA LEU A 227 -18.30 -9.02 -13.01
C LEU A 227 -17.29 -7.89 -13.30
N SER A 228 -16.97 -7.67 -14.56
CA SER A 228 -16.02 -6.61 -14.97
C SER A 228 -16.58 -5.21 -14.67
N THR A 229 -17.88 -5.02 -14.94
CA THR A 229 -18.56 -3.75 -14.66
C THR A 229 -18.61 -3.45 -13.16
N PHE A 230 -18.82 -4.47 -12.34
CA PHE A 230 -18.79 -4.35 -10.88
C PHE A 230 -17.41 -3.85 -10.37
N PHE A 231 -16.32 -4.44 -10.85
CA PHE A 231 -14.98 -3.99 -10.41
C PHE A 231 -14.64 -2.58 -10.90
N ILE A 232 -15.08 -2.19 -12.10
CA ILE A 232 -14.96 -0.80 -12.56
C ILE A 232 -15.75 0.13 -11.65
N ALA A 233 -16.98 -0.23 -11.30
CA ALA A 233 -17.80 0.53 -10.36
C ALA A 233 -17.12 0.66 -8.97
N VAL A 234 -16.52 -0.41 -8.45
CA VAL A 234 -15.76 -0.39 -7.19
C VAL A 234 -14.60 0.61 -7.24
N ILE A 235 -13.83 0.63 -8.33
CA ILE A 235 -12.71 1.58 -8.50
C ILE A 235 -13.24 3.02 -8.55
N LEU A 236 -14.33 3.27 -9.28
CA LEU A 236 -14.96 4.59 -9.33
C LEU A 236 -15.45 5.04 -7.95
N VAL A 237 -16.05 4.14 -7.18
CA VAL A 237 -16.49 4.42 -5.80
C VAL A 237 -15.31 4.71 -4.89
N ILE A 238 -14.19 3.98 -4.98
CA ILE A 238 -12.98 4.25 -4.19
C ILE A 238 -12.44 5.66 -4.50
N ILE A 239 -12.28 6.00 -5.77
CA ILE A 239 -11.79 7.32 -6.20
C ILE A 239 -12.77 8.41 -5.77
N GLY A 240 -14.06 8.19 -6.00
CA GLY A 240 -15.12 9.13 -5.63
C GLY A 240 -15.18 9.39 -4.13
N THR A 241 -15.10 8.34 -3.31
CA THR A 241 -15.08 8.44 -1.85
C THR A 241 -13.85 9.20 -1.37
N TYR A 242 -12.67 8.92 -1.91
CA TYR A 242 -11.44 9.63 -1.56
C TYR A 242 -11.54 11.13 -1.87
N CYS A 243 -11.99 11.49 -3.07
CA CYS A 243 -12.14 12.88 -3.48
C CYS A 243 -13.19 13.62 -2.64
N LEU A 244 -14.31 12.96 -2.35
CA LEU A 244 -15.40 13.55 -1.59
C LEU A 244 -15.03 13.68 -0.12
N PHE A 245 -14.39 12.67 0.47
CA PHE A 245 -13.95 12.70 1.87
C PHE A 245 -12.92 13.81 2.11
N THR A 246 -11.94 13.97 1.21
CA THR A 246 -10.96 15.07 1.31
C THR A 246 -11.60 16.44 1.18
N ALA A 247 -12.58 16.60 0.29
CA ALA A 247 -13.29 17.87 0.13
C ALA A 247 -14.18 18.20 1.35
N VAL A 248 -14.93 17.21 1.86
CA VAL A 248 -15.78 17.37 3.05
C VAL A 248 -14.94 17.65 4.30
N SER A 249 -13.81 16.95 4.50
CA SER A 249 -12.90 17.22 5.62
C SER A 249 -12.44 18.67 5.65
N VAL A 250 -12.11 19.24 4.50
CA VAL A 250 -11.73 20.68 4.40
C VAL A 250 -12.87 21.60 4.81
N VAL A 251 -14.10 21.28 4.39
CA VAL A 251 -15.28 22.09 4.75
C VAL A 251 -15.57 22.02 6.24
N VAL A 252 -15.54 20.81 6.82
CA VAL A 252 -15.74 20.59 8.26
C VAL A 252 -14.69 21.32 9.10
N LEU A 253 -13.41 21.19 8.73
CA LEU A 253 -12.32 21.90 9.44
C LEU A 253 -12.48 23.42 9.36
N LYS A 254 -12.94 23.97 8.24
CA LYS A 254 -13.23 25.42 8.12
C LYS A 254 -14.46 25.84 8.94
N ALA A 255 -15.47 24.99 9.04
CA ALA A 255 -16.65 25.27 9.85
C ALA A 255 -16.35 25.24 11.36
N LEU A 256 -15.50 24.30 11.80
CA LEU A 256 -15.07 24.20 13.21
C LEU A 256 -14.08 25.29 13.66
N ARG A 257 -13.44 25.96 12.71
CA ARG A 257 -12.49 27.06 12.99
C ARG A 257 -13.19 28.41 13.20
N LYS A 258 -14.49 28.53 12.89
CA LYS A 258 -15.32 29.68 13.20
C LYS A 258 -15.83 29.60 14.61
#